data_458487c2df8807554209ca423b562d22
#
_entry.id   458487c2df8807554209ca423b562d22
#
_cell.length_a   1.000
_cell.length_b   1.000
_cell.length_c   1.000
_cell.angle_alpha   90.00
_cell.angle_beta   90.00
_cell.angle_gamma   90.00
#
_symmetry.space_group_name_H-M   'P 1'
#
loop_
_entity.id
_entity.type
_entity.pdbx_description
1 polymer ?
#
loop_
_entity_poly.entity_id
_entity_poly.type
_entity_poly.pdbx_seq_one_letter_code
_entity_poly.pdbx_strand_id
1 'polypeptide(L)'
;RQARDGSFEVQVHGWDWIEGHLSEHADLAVRYGLIAVASPDFHDATTASTIAKQIGSRLATAVELMNDRRSVNERFTLQSISKHLGFPDWRKLEAIIEGRPDVSASELVNVARALGINEQWLLEGKQTPFLVDPEDYRGAAEQFDSIQRLNPRRIVFVRQSEDDFESIVAAEIDHFRWVTFHWDHPTSSHVGGTGKYQLLEYCCLIRRLYRTFDHPGACTLQGKHLERADFMRLWAGDVYPGTFLHWGHNDHWWIDFAELATGRVEGTSDSARELREAIRIARVVLANHQGPSERDGWMRTQLVHAGMPVNEPKSAAHYPLDLGLSRDRIDVDG
;
A
#
# COMPACT_ATOMS: atom_id res chain seq x y z
N ARG A 1 4.70 -29.97 -26.43
CA ARG A 1 5.13 -30.96 -27.45
C ARG A 1 6.17 -30.29 -28.35
N GLN A 2 7.25 -30.97 -28.64
CA GLN A 2 8.26 -30.48 -29.60
C GLN A 2 7.77 -30.76 -31.03
N ALA A 3 7.68 -29.72 -31.85
CA ALA A 3 7.36 -29.88 -33.27
C ALA A 3 8.56 -30.44 -34.03
N ARG A 4 8.35 -31.01 -35.23
CA ARG A 4 9.41 -31.63 -36.04
C ARG A 4 10.49 -30.66 -36.54
N ASP A 5 10.24 -29.36 -36.44
CA ASP A 5 11.16 -28.28 -36.79
C ASP A 5 11.98 -27.76 -35.59
N GLY A 6 11.85 -28.38 -34.42
CA GLY A 6 12.55 -27.95 -33.21
C GLY A 6 11.84 -26.87 -32.41
N SER A 7 10.68 -26.38 -32.84
CA SER A 7 9.86 -25.44 -32.07
C SER A 7 9.07 -26.14 -30.95
N PHE A 8 8.74 -25.44 -29.90
CA PHE A 8 7.91 -25.94 -28.80
C PHE A 8 6.51 -25.34 -28.92
N GLU A 9 5.50 -26.17 -29.00
CA GLU A 9 4.10 -25.77 -28.90
C GLU A 9 3.68 -25.86 -27.45
N VAL A 10 3.38 -24.70 -26.84
CA VAL A 10 2.81 -24.61 -25.49
C VAL A 10 1.31 -24.50 -25.62
N GLN A 11 0.60 -25.59 -25.33
CA GLN A 11 -0.85 -25.56 -25.23
C GLN A 11 -1.25 -25.07 -23.83
N VAL A 12 -1.75 -23.83 -23.73
CA VAL A 12 -2.30 -23.27 -22.49
C VAL A 12 -3.83 -23.33 -22.59
N HIS A 13 -4.45 -24.21 -21.82
CA HIS A 13 -5.91 -24.30 -21.77
C HIS A 13 -6.50 -23.17 -20.93
N GLY A 14 -7.35 -22.35 -21.56
CA GLY A 14 -8.24 -21.41 -20.85
C GLY A 14 -7.84 -19.94 -20.86
N TRP A 15 -7.01 -19.51 -21.84
CA TRP A 15 -6.53 -18.12 -21.86
C TRP A 15 -6.65 -17.48 -23.25
N ASP A 16 -7.86 -17.22 -23.68
CA ASP A 16 -8.17 -16.66 -25.01
C ASP A 16 -7.70 -15.20 -25.23
N TRP A 17 -7.19 -14.53 -24.17
CA TRP A 17 -6.72 -13.13 -24.23
C TRP A 17 -5.19 -12.98 -24.39
N ILE A 18 -4.46 -14.09 -24.41
CA ILE A 18 -2.98 -14.05 -24.44
C ILE A 18 -2.40 -13.78 -25.84
N GLU A 19 -3.15 -14.03 -26.92
CA GLU A 19 -2.64 -13.90 -28.30
C GLU A 19 -2.10 -12.49 -28.65
N GLY A 20 -2.62 -11.43 -28.03
CA GLY A 20 -2.16 -10.05 -28.25
C GLY A 20 -0.91 -9.66 -27.48
N HIS A 21 -0.52 -10.41 -26.43
CA HIS A 21 0.54 -10.01 -25.48
C HIS A 21 1.69 -11.02 -25.40
N LEU A 22 1.62 -12.11 -26.14
CA LEU A 22 2.64 -13.18 -26.14
C LEU A 22 4.05 -12.70 -26.52
N SER A 23 4.16 -11.67 -27.37
CA SER A 23 5.48 -11.13 -27.77
C SER A 23 6.17 -10.41 -26.59
N GLU A 24 5.45 -9.62 -25.82
CA GLU A 24 6.01 -8.92 -24.64
C GLU A 24 6.33 -9.90 -23.50
N HIS A 25 5.45 -10.89 -23.28
CA HIS A 25 5.67 -11.91 -22.27
C HIS A 25 6.67 -12.98 -22.67
N ALA A 26 6.79 -13.31 -23.96
CA ALA A 26 7.81 -14.20 -24.47
C ALA A 26 9.21 -13.61 -24.27
N ASP A 27 9.38 -12.31 -24.51
CA ASP A 27 10.64 -11.62 -24.26
C ASP A 27 11.02 -11.63 -22.77
N LEU A 28 10.05 -11.49 -21.86
CA LEU A 28 10.27 -11.63 -20.44
C LEU A 28 10.64 -13.06 -20.05
N ALA A 29 9.93 -14.05 -20.57
CA ALA A 29 10.22 -15.46 -20.31
C ALA A 29 11.60 -15.87 -20.81
N VAL A 30 12.03 -15.38 -21.97
CA VAL A 30 13.39 -15.54 -22.50
C VAL A 30 14.41 -14.82 -21.65
N ARG A 31 14.12 -13.55 -21.28
CA ARG A 31 15.00 -12.70 -20.48
C ARG A 31 15.26 -13.27 -19.07
N TYR A 32 14.29 -13.98 -18.51
CA TYR A 32 14.39 -14.59 -17.18
C TYR A 32 14.74 -16.09 -17.21
N GLY A 33 15.09 -16.64 -18.38
CA GLY A 33 15.43 -18.06 -18.50
C GLY A 33 14.27 -19.02 -18.23
N LEU A 34 13.02 -18.54 -18.29
CA LEU A 34 11.82 -19.35 -18.14
C LEU A 34 11.53 -20.18 -19.39
N ILE A 35 12.07 -19.74 -20.54
CA ILE A 35 12.09 -20.49 -21.79
C ILE A 35 13.55 -20.71 -22.17
N ALA A 36 13.96 -21.94 -22.23
CA ALA A 36 15.26 -22.27 -22.82
C ALA A 36 15.17 -22.08 -24.34
N VAL A 37 15.41 -20.86 -24.81
CA VAL A 37 15.63 -20.63 -26.23
C VAL A 37 17.04 -21.13 -26.52
N ALA A 38 17.15 -22.18 -27.30
CA ALA A 38 18.40 -22.62 -27.89
C ALA A 38 18.86 -21.58 -28.93
N SER A 39 19.33 -20.42 -28.45
CA SER A 39 20.09 -19.48 -29.25
C SER A 39 21.56 -19.70 -28.93
N PRO A 40 22.39 -20.05 -29.94
CA PRO A 40 23.79 -20.46 -29.70
C PRO A 40 24.69 -19.33 -29.17
N ASP A 41 24.24 -18.09 -29.12
CA ASP A 41 25.12 -16.93 -28.89
C ASP A 41 24.97 -16.24 -27.52
N PHE A 42 24.18 -16.78 -26.56
CA PHE A 42 23.93 -16.12 -25.28
C PHE A 42 24.68 -16.71 -24.07
N HIS A 43 25.70 -17.50 -24.28
CA HIS A 43 26.48 -18.07 -23.20
C HIS A 43 27.82 -17.35 -22.99
N ASP A 44 27.79 -16.05 -22.76
CA ASP A 44 28.90 -15.41 -22.07
C ASP A 44 28.70 -15.61 -20.56
N ALA A 45 29.41 -16.60 -20.00
CA ALA A 45 29.41 -16.89 -18.55
C ALA A 45 29.75 -15.65 -17.72
N THR A 46 30.47 -14.69 -18.29
CA THR A 46 30.82 -13.41 -17.70
C THR A 46 29.58 -12.54 -17.50
N THR A 47 28.69 -12.47 -18.48
CA THR A 47 27.43 -11.70 -18.40
C THR A 47 26.49 -12.29 -17.37
N ALA A 48 26.28 -13.60 -17.36
CA ALA A 48 25.44 -14.29 -16.36
C ALA A 48 25.96 -14.08 -14.94
N SER A 49 27.27 -14.19 -14.73
CA SER A 49 27.92 -13.92 -13.44
C SER A 49 27.74 -12.46 -13.00
N THR A 50 27.79 -11.51 -13.93
CA THR A 50 27.60 -10.09 -13.64
C THR A 50 26.16 -9.79 -13.19
N ILE A 51 25.16 -10.35 -13.90
CA ILE A 51 23.73 -10.19 -13.55
C ILE A 51 23.46 -10.81 -12.17
N ALA A 52 23.95 -12.03 -11.92
CA ALA A 52 23.77 -12.67 -10.61
C ALA A 52 24.36 -11.84 -9.47
N LYS A 53 25.54 -11.25 -9.65
CA LYS A 53 26.15 -10.34 -8.67
C LYS A 53 25.32 -9.06 -8.43
N GLN A 54 24.74 -8.50 -9.49
CA GLN A 54 23.86 -7.31 -9.35
C GLN A 54 22.59 -7.65 -8.56
N ILE A 55 21.97 -8.79 -8.83
CA ILE A 55 20.81 -9.27 -8.08
C ILE A 55 21.19 -9.52 -6.61
N GLY A 56 22.29 -10.20 -6.36
CA GLY A 56 22.79 -10.44 -5.01
C GLY A 56 23.06 -9.16 -4.24
N SER A 57 23.70 -8.16 -4.87
CA SER A 57 23.93 -6.85 -4.29
C SER A 57 22.62 -6.14 -3.93
N ARG A 58 21.61 -6.18 -4.81
CA ARG A 58 20.28 -5.61 -4.50
C ARG A 58 19.61 -6.35 -3.33
N LEU A 59 19.68 -7.66 -3.29
CA LEU A 59 19.13 -8.41 -2.16
C LEU A 59 19.83 -8.05 -0.84
N ALA A 60 21.16 -7.92 -0.84
CA ALA A 60 21.90 -7.43 0.33
C ALA A 60 21.41 -6.05 0.77
N THR A 61 21.28 -5.11 -0.18
CA THR A 61 20.75 -3.78 0.09
C THR A 61 19.34 -3.83 0.69
N ALA A 62 18.44 -4.67 0.17
CA ALA A 62 17.10 -4.82 0.74
C ALA A 62 17.15 -5.32 2.19
N VAL A 63 17.99 -6.30 2.49
CA VAL A 63 18.17 -6.82 3.86
C VAL A 63 18.77 -5.75 4.79
N GLU A 64 19.67 -4.91 4.31
CA GLU A 64 20.18 -3.76 5.06
C GLU A 64 19.07 -2.74 5.35
N LEU A 65 18.25 -2.39 4.36
CA LEU A 65 17.10 -1.50 4.54
C LEU A 65 16.06 -2.08 5.51
N MET A 66 15.82 -3.39 5.46
CA MET A 66 14.95 -4.08 6.43
C MET A 66 15.51 -4.01 7.85
N ASN A 67 16.80 -3.86 8.01
CA ASN A 67 17.49 -3.75 9.28
C ASN A 67 17.82 -2.30 9.69
N ASP A 68 17.52 -1.35 8.82
CA ASP A 68 17.70 0.08 9.16
C ASP A 68 16.92 0.42 10.44
N ARG A 69 17.51 1.21 11.33
CA ARG A 69 16.94 1.62 12.64
C ARG A 69 16.59 0.46 13.61
N ARG A 70 16.91 -0.80 13.30
CA ARG A 70 16.72 -1.92 14.23
C ARG A 70 17.87 -2.02 15.20
N SER A 71 17.56 -2.29 16.47
CA SER A 71 18.60 -2.67 17.44
C SER A 71 19.24 -4.00 17.04
N VAL A 72 20.46 -4.25 17.51
CA VAL A 72 21.22 -5.46 17.15
C VAL A 72 20.42 -6.75 17.42
N ASN A 73 19.65 -6.78 18.50
CA ASN A 73 18.88 -7.96 18.90
C ASN A 73 17.59 -8.16 18.06
N GLU A 74 17.16 -7.14 17.33
CA GLU A 74 15.93 -7.16 16.52
C GLU A 74 16.22 -7.30 15.02
N ARG A 75 17.50 -7.32 14.64
CA ARG A 75 17.90 -7.45 13.24
C ARG A 75 17.50 -8.79 12.66
N PHE A 76 17.04 -8.73 11.44
CA PHE A 76 16.86 -9.91 10.61
C PHE A 76 18.23 -10.47 10.24
N THR A 77 18.50 -11.69 10.67
CA THR A 77 19.72 -12.42 10.33
C THR A 77 19.48 -13.27 9.07
N LEU A 78 20.54 -13.62 8.35
CA LEU A 78 20.44 -14.55 7.22
C LEU A 78 19.77 -15.86 7.64
N GLN A 79 20.01 -16.32 8.87
CA GLN A 79 19.38 -17.52 9.41
C GLN A 79 17.87 -17.35 9.61
N SER A 80 17.41 -16.23 10.16
CA SER A 80 15.97 -15.97 10.35
C SER A 80 15.24 -15.82 9.01
N ILE A 81 15.85 -15.13 8.06
CA ILE A 81 15.31 -14.96 6.70
C ILE A 81 15.26 -16.32 5.98
N SER A 82 16.35 -17.09 6.00
CA SER A 82 16.40 -18.42 5.36
C SER A 82 15.36 -19.37 5.91
N LYS A 83 15.15 -19.36 7.23
CA LYS A 83 14.10 -20.13 7.88
C LYS A 83 12.71 -19.71 7.39
N HIS A 84 12.46 -18.41 7.24
CA HIS A 84 11.20 -17.89 6.70
C HIS A 84 10.98 -18.31 5.25
N LEU A 85 12.04 -18.28 4.44
CA LEU A 85 12.03 -18.72 3.04
C LEU A 85 11.91 -20.25 2.87
N GLY A 86 11.96 -21.02 3.95
CA GLY A 86 11.96 -22.46 3.88
C GLY A 86 13.27 -23.07 3.33
N PHE A 87 14.36 -22.31 3.34
CA PHE A 87 15.65 -22.82 2.91
C PHE A 87 16.22 -23.80 3.95
N PRO A 88 16.95 -24.85 3.52
CA PRO A 88 17.52 -25.85 4.43
C PRO A 88 18.55 -25.25 5.40
N ASP A 89 19.28 -24.25 4.95
CA ASP A 89 20.22 -23.47 5.77
C ASP A 89 20.44 -22.05 5.21
N TRP A 90 21.15 -21.22 5.97
CA TRP A 90 21.44 -19.82 5.61
C TRP A 90 22.44 -19.67 4.45
N ARG A 91 23.23 -20.71 4.15
CA ARG A 91 24.24 -20.70 3.08
C ARG A 91 23.62 -20.54 1.71
N LYS A 92 22.37 -21.02 1.53
CA LYS A 92 21.65 -20.81 0.28
C LYS A 92 21.35 -19.33 0.05
N LEU A 93 20.89 -18.61 1.06
CA LEU A 93 20.66 -17.17 0.97
C LEU A 93 21.98 -16.39 0.78
N GLU A 94 23.04 -16.79 1.47
CA GLU A 94 24.37 -16.23 1.31
C GLU A 94 24.86 -16.42 -0.14
N ALA A 95 24.69 -17.61 -0.72
CA ALA A 95 25.06 -17.88 -2.10
C ALA A 95 24.31 -16.97 -3.09
N ILE A 96 23.02 -16.68 -2.84
CA ILE A 96 22.25 -15.73 -3.65
C ILE A 96 22.85 -14.32 -3.53
N ILE A 97 23.14 -13.88 -2.30
CA ILE A 97 23.73 -12.55 -2.05
C ILE A 97 25.11 -12.42 -2.69
N GLU A 98 25.91 -13.47 -2.67
CA GLU A 98 27.22 -13.52 -3.35
C GLU A 98 27.11 -13.58 -4.89
N GLY A 99 25.92 -13.73 -5.43
CA GLY A 99 25.68 -13.79 -6.87
C GLY A 99 26.18 -15.09 -7.51
N ARG A 100 26.00 -16.21 -6.83
CA ARG A 100 26.33 -17.52 -7.42
C ARG A 100 25.30 -17.89 -8.49
N PRO A 101 25.72 -18.46 -9.63
CA PRO A 101 24.87 -18.63 -10.81
C PRO A 101 23.89 -19.81 -10.74
N ASP A 102 23.88 -20.57 -9.68
CA ASP A 102 23.06 -21.79 -9.50
C ASP A 102 21.65 -21.52 -8.95
N VAL A 103 21.24 -20.24 -8.89
CA VAL A 103 19.93 -19.83 -8.39
C VAL A 103 18.99 -19.58 -9.55
N SER A 104 17.83 -20.23 -9.53
CA SER A 104 16.80 -20.04 -10.55
C SER A 104 16.05 -18.71 -10.41
N ALA A 105 15.55 -18.18 -11.53
CA ALA A 105 14.72 -16.98 -11.52
C ALA A 105 13.45 -17.15 -10.64
N SER A 106 12.86 -18.34 -10.64
CA SER A 106 11.68 -18.64 -9.79
C SER A 106 12.00 -18.59 -8.30
N GLU A 107 13.20 -18.99 -7.90
CA GLU A 107 13.64 -18.87 -6.50
C GLU A 107 13.82 -17.39 -6.10
N LEU A 108 14.38 -16.58 -6.99
CA LEU A 108 14.53 -15.13 -6.76
C LEU A 108 13.18 -14.43 -6.63
N VAL A 109 12.22 -14.76 -7.49
CA VAL A 109 10.83 -14.28 -7.41
C VAL A 109 10.19 -14.69 -6.08
N ASN A 110 10.39 -15.94 -5.64
CA ASN A 110 9.88 -16.40 -4.36
C ASN A 110 10.53 -15.66 -3.18
N VAL A 111 11.83 -15.38 -3.23
CA VAL A 111 12.52 -14.57 -2.23
C VAL A 111 11.95 -13.15 -2.19
N ALA A 112 11.81 -12.50 -3.35
CA ALA A 112 11.24 -11.16 -3.43
C ALA A 112 9.84 -11.11 -2.80
N ARG A 113 8.98 -12.03 -3.23
CA ARG A 113 7.59 -12.11 -2.75
C ARG A 113 7.49 -12.36 -1.25
N ALA A 114 8.30 -13.27 -0.72
CA ALA A 114 8.28 -13.60 0.71
C ALA A 114 8.79 -12.46 1.60
N LEU A 115 9.70 -11.63 1.08
CA LEU A 115 10.26 -10.49 1.82
C LEU A 115 9.57 -9.16 1.52
N GLY A 116 8.53 -9.13 0.68
CA GLY A 116 7.88 -7.90 0.26
C GLY A 116 8.80 -6.98 -0.55
N ILE A 117 9.78 -7.55 -1.24
CA ILE A 117 10.66 -6.83 -2.16
C ILE A 117 9.99 -6.76 -3.53
N ASN A 118 10.14 -5.64 -4.21
CA ASN A 118 9.67 -5.46 -5.57
C ASN A 118 10.47 -6.37 -6.53
N GLU A 119 9.78 -7.25 -7.24
CA GLU A 119 10.40 -8.21 -8.15
C GLU A 119 11.19 -7.53 -9.27
N GLN A 120 10.65 -6.45 -9.87
CA GLN A 120 11.33 -5.71 -10.93
C GLN A 120 12.58 -4.99 -10.42
N TRP A 121 12.53 -4.47 -9.20
CA TRP A 121 13.71 -3.89 -8.60
C TRP A 121 14.77 -4.96 -8.30
N LEU A 122 14.39 -6.07 -7.72
CA LEU A 122 15.35 -7.14 -7.41
C LEU A 122 16.01 -7.67 -8.68
N LEU A 123 15.23 -8.00 -9.69
CA LEU A 123 15.72 -8.67 -10.89
C LEU A 123 16.37 -7.69 -11.90
N GLU A 124 15.76 -6.52 -12.11
CA GLU A 124 16.17 -5.59 -13.16
C GLU A 124 16.81 -4.30 -12.64
N GLY A 125 16.68 -3.99 -11.37
CA GLY A 125 17.09 -2.71 -10.79
C GLY A 125 16.18 -1.54 -11.17
N LYS A 126 14.95 -1.84 -11.60
CA LYS A 126 13.94 -0.85 -11.93
C LYS A 126 12.97 -0.67 -10.76
N GLN A 127 12.38 0.52 -10.67
CA GLN A 127 11.48 0.89 -9.57
C GLN A 127 12.20 0.95 -8.21
N THR A 128 11.47 0.79 -7.12
CA THR A 128 11.94 0.93 -5.75
C THR A 128 11.97 -0.40 -5.02
N PRO A 129 12.76 -0.53 -3.94
CA PRO A 129 13.03 -1.81 -3.28
C PRO A 129 11.80 -2.55 -2.76
N PHE A 130 10.81 -1.82 -2.19
CA PHE A 130 9.71 -2.46 -1.51
C PHE A 130 8.39 -2.32 -2.25
N LEU A 131 7.47 -3.25 -1.94
CA LEU A 131 6.17 -3.32 -2.59
C LEU A 131 5.31 -2.11 -2.23
N VAL A 132 5.02 -1.35 -3.26
CA VAL A 132 3.92 -0.39 -3.28
C VAL A 132 2.86 -0.98 -4.22
N ASP A 133 1.61 -0.95 -3.85
CA ASP A 133 0.54 -1.38 -4.75
C ASP A 133 0.52 -0.44 -5.96
N PRO A 134 0.81 -0.94 -7.18
CA PRO A 134 1.05 -0.10 -8.33
C PRO A 134 -0.23 0.47 -8.96
N GLU A 135 -1.39 0.09 -8.46
CA GLU A 135 -2.63 0.53 -9.08
C GLU A 135 -2.95 1.96 -8.69
N ASP A 136 -2.86 2.85 -9.69
CA ASP A 136 -3.36 4.20 -9.63
C ASP A 136 -4.83 4.20 -9.21
N TYR A 137 -5.17 5.09 -8.30
CA TYR A 137 -6.49 5.34 -7.74
C TYR A 137 -7.49 4.17 -7.83
N ARG A 138 -7.52 3.40 -6.78
CA ARG A 138 -8.64 2.50 -6.48
C ARG A 138 -9.60 3.20 -5.54
N GLY A 139 -10.87 3.10 -5.82
CA GLY A 139 -11.90 3.49 -4.85
C GLY A 139 -11.75 2.70 -3.54
N ALA A 140 -12.34 3.21 -2.47
CA ALA A 140 -12.27 2.59 -1.14
C ALA A 140 -12.65 1.09 -1.13
N ALA A 141 -13.59 0.67 -2.00
CA ALA A 141 -14.02 -0.72 -2.10
C ALA A 141 -12.90 -1.62 -2.62
N GLU A 142 -12.28 -1.24 -3.73
CA GLU A 142 -11.23 -2.05 -4.38
C GLU A 142 -9.98 -2.12 -3.51
N GLN A 143 -9.61 -1.00 -2.90
CA GLN A 143 -8.48 -0.96 -1.97
C GLN A 143 -8.75 -1.82 -0.72
N PHE A 144 -9.97 -1.76 -0.18
CA PHE A 144 -10.39 -2.64 0.91
C PHE A 144 -10.26 -4.11 0.52
N ASP A 145 -10.80 -4.50 -0.65
CA ASP A 145 -10.79 -5.89 -1.11
C ASP A 145 -9.34 -6.38 -1.34
N SER A 146 -8.45 -5.51 -1.82
CA SER A 146 -7.03 -5.81 -1.97
C SER A 146 -6.34 -6.04 -0.63
N ILE A 147 -6.57 -5.17 0.35
CA ILE A 147 -6.03 -5.32 1.71
C ILE A 147 -6.61 -6.58 2.38
N GLN A 148 -7.91 -6.81 2.26
CA GLN A 148 -8.58 -7.97 2.86
C GLN A 148 -8.03 -9.29 2.31
N ARG A 149 -7.79 -9.39 1.01
CA ARG A 149 -7.19 -10.59 0.38
C ARG A 149 -5.81 -10.93 0.91
N LEU A 150 -5.05 -9.93 1.35
CA LEU A 150 -3.74 -10.15 1.96
C LEU A 150 -3.80 -10.75 3.36
N ASN A 151 -4.96 -10.68 4.02
CA ASN A 151 -5.17 -11.14 5.40
C ASN A 151 -4.10 -10.61 6.37
N PRO A 152 -3.95 -9.29 6.51
CA PRO A 152 -2.86 -8.71 7.26
C PRO A 152 -3.01 -8.98 8.77
N ARG A 153 -1.88 -9.10 9.46
CA ARG A 153 -1.84 -9.18 10.92
C ARG A 153 -1.77 -7.81 11.60
N ARG A 154 -1.39 -6.78 10.83
CA ARG A 154 -1.39 -5.37 11.27
C ARG A 154 -1.66 -4.46 10.08
N ILE A 155 -2.42 -3.41 10.34
CA ILE A 155 -2.67 -2.32 9.40
C ILE A 155 -2.26 -1.02 10.08
N VAL A 156 -1.47 -0.21 9.40
CA VAL A 156 -1.06 1.11 9.89
C VAL A 156 -1.58 2.17 8.92
N PHE A 157 -2.43 3.05 9.42
CA PHE A 157 -2.86 4.25 8.72
C PHE A 157 -1.81 5.32 8.91
N VAL A 158 -1.12 5.68 7.84
CA VAL A 158 -0.04 6.67 7.86
C VAL A 158 -0.52 7.95 7.21
N ARG A 159 -0.31 9.07 7.87
CA ARG A 159 -0.64 10.40 7.37
C ARG A 159 0.58 11.28 7.40
N GLN A 160 0.74 12.10 6.39
CA GLN A 160 1.73 13.16 6.38
C GLN A 160 1.37 14.25 7.40
N SER A 161 2.36 14.81 8.08
CA SER A 161 2.17 15.82 9.13
C SER A 161 1.97 17.25 8.60
N GLU A 162 2.25 17.49 7.32
CA GLU A 162 2.26 18.79 6.67
C GLU A 162 1.08 18.98 5.70
N ASP A 163 1.01 20.12 5.02
CA ASP A 163 -0.15 20.70 4.36
C ASP A 163 -0.94 19.83 3.36
N ASP A 164 -0.30 18.89 2.67
CA ASP A 164 -0.99 18.09 1.64
C ASP A 164 -1.75 16.90 2.22
N PHE A 165 -1.41 16.46 3.43
CA PHE A 165 -2.08 15.39 4.18
C PHE A 165 -2.45 14.15 3.36
N GLU A 166 -1.54 13.75 2.48
CA GLU A 166 -1.64 12.47 1.79
C GLU A 166 -1.61 11.31 2.80
N SER A 167 -2.10 10.16 2.39
CA SER A 167 -2.22 9.03 3.29
C SER A 167 -1.76 7.73 2.64
N ILE A 168 -1.23 6.84 3.47
CA ILE A 168 -0.85 5.48 3.10
C ILE A 168 -1.58 4.52 4.04
N VAL A 169 -2.03 3.40 3.52
CA VAL A 169 -2.40 2.24 4.32
C VAL A 169 -1.29 1.21 4.16
N ALA A 170 -0.55 0.92 5.22
CA ALA A 170 0.50 -0.08 5.21
C ALA A 170 0.00 -1.36 5.88
N ALA A 171 0.07 -2.48 5.17
CA ALA A 171 -0.39 -3.79 5.62
C ALA A 171 0.79 -4.71 5.89
N GLU A 172 0.92 -5.19 7.13
CA GLU A 172 1.88 -6.22 7.52
C GLU A 172 1.23 -7.60 7.34
N ILE A 173 1.75 -8.38 6.43
CA ILE A 173 1.23 -9.73 6.14
C ILE A 173 1.86 -10.74 7.10
N ASP A 174 3.17 -10.63 7.27
CA ASP A 174 3.94 -11.40 8.23
C ASP A 174 5.13 -10.57 8.72
N HIS A 175 6.01 -11.17 9.50
CA HIS A 175 7.14 -10.48 10.11
C HIS A 175 8.13 -9.84 9.11
N PHE A 176 8.17 -10.35 7.88
CA PHE A 176 9.10 -9.90 6.83
C PHE A 176 8.40 -9.17 5.69
N ARG A 177 7.10 -9.32 5.54
CA ARG A 177 6.37 -8.87 4.37
C ARG A 177 5.39 -7.75 4.68
N TRP A 178 5.58 -6.63 4.00
CA TRP A 178 4.70 -5.47 4.02
C TRP A 178 4.26 -5.11 2.61
N VAL A 179 3.09 -4.49 2.49
CA VAL A 179 2.58 -3.86 1.27
C VAL A 179 2.02 -2.50 1.64
N THR A 180 2.36 -1.47 0.88
CA THR A 180 1.80 -0.12 1.04
C THR A 180 0.79 0.17 -0.05
N PHE A 181 -0.29 0.85 0.32
CA PHE A 181 -1.37 1.28 -0.56
C PHE A 181 -1.47 2.79 -0.46
N HIS A 182 -1.38 3.49 -1.57
CA HIS A 182 -1.50 4.93 -1.62
C HIS A 182 -2.96 5.36 -1.58
N TRP A 183 -3.21 6.46 -0.92
CA TRP A 183 -4.43 7.23 -1.06
C TRP A 183 -4.07 8.58 -1.68
N ASP A 184 -4.22 8.68 -3.00
CA ASP A 184 -3.71 9.81 -3.82
C ASP A 184 -4.50 11.11 -3.65
N HIS A 185 -5.35 11.19 -2.63
CA HIS A 185 -6.16 12.36 -2.40
C HIS A 185 -5.89 12.95 -1.03
N PRO A 186 -5.91 14.28 -0.92
CA PRO A 186 -5.75 14.94 0.37
C PRO A 186 -6.80 14.47 1.40
N THR A 187 -6.34 14.08 2.56
CA THR A 187 -7.19 13.74 3.71
C THR A 187 -7.30 14.94 4.67
N SER A 188 -7.46 16.13 4.11
CA SER A 188 -7.43 17.43 4.80
C SER A 188 -8.73 18.19 4.67
N SER A 189 -8.83 19.32 5.38
CA SER A 189 -9.93 20.27 5.23
C SER A 189 -9.82 21.14 3.97
N HIS A 190 -8.64 21.21 3.34
CA HIS A 190 -8.36 22.04 2.17
C HIS A 190 -8.76 21.37 0.85
N VAL A 191 -9.86 20.65 0.85
CA VAL A 191 -10.37 19.90 -0.29
C VAL A 191 -11.44 20.68 -1.06
N GLY A 192 -11.32 20.69 -2.39
CA GLY A 192 -12.33 21.20 -3.30
C GLY A 192 -13.59 20.32 -3.38
N GLY A 193 -14.50 20.64 -4.29
CA GLY A 193 -15.77 19.92 -4.42
C GLY A 193 -15.64 18.41 -4.54
N THR A 194 -14.77 17.93 -5.46
CA THR A 194 -14.51 16.49 -5.65
C THR A 194 -13.79 15.89 -4.46
N GLY A 195 -12.77 16.58 -3.93
CA GLY A 195 -11.98 16.10 -2.79
C GLY A 195 -12.79 15.83 -1.53
N LYS A 196 -13.91 16.54 -1.33
CA LYS A 196 -14.82 16.27 -0.21
C LYS A 196 -15.44 14.87 -0.27
N TYR A 197 -15.76 14.39 -1.47
CA TYR A 197 -16.27 13.03 -1.66
C TYR A 197 -15.18 11.99 -1.46
N GLN A 198 -13.97 12.28 -1.96
CA GLN A 198 -12.80 11.42 -1.78
C GLN A 198 -12.42 11.29 -0.31
N LEU A 199 -12.55 12.38 0.46
CA LEU A 199 -12.37 12.38 1.90
C LEU A 199 -13.41 11.47 2.61
N LEU A 200 -14.68 11.55 2.21
CA LEU A 200 -15.73 10.66 2.75
C LEU A 200 -15.45 9.20 2.34
N GLU A 201 -14.97 8.97 1.12
CA GLU A 201 -14.58 7.63 0.66
C GLU A 201 -13.44 7.05 1.49
N TYR A 202 -12.44 7.86 1.82
CA TYR A 202 -11.38 7.45 2.75
C TYR A 202 -11.92 7.05 4.12
N CYS A 203 -12.89 7.81 4.64
CA CYS A 203 -13.59 7.43 5.88
C CYS A 203 -14.28 6.07 5.74
N CYS A 204 -14.89 5.79 4.57
CA CYS A 204 -15.51 4.49 4.29
C CYS A 204 -14.47 3.36 4.29
N LEU A 205 -13.30 3.57 3.69
CA LEU A 205 -12.20 2.61 3.68
C LEU A 205 -11.76 2.28 5.11
N ILE A 206 -11.42 3.31 5.90
CA ILE A 206 -10.96 3.13 7.29
C ILE A 206 -12.03 2.41 8.11
N ARG A 207 -13.30 2.81 7.98
CA ARG A 207 -14.40 2.16 8.71
C ARG A 207 -14.60 0.71 8.33
N ARG A 208 -14.51 0.37 7.04
CA ARG A 208 -14.59 -1.04 6.58
C ARG A 208 -13.45 -1.87 7.19
N LEU A 209 -12.22 -1.35 7.14
CA LEU A 209 -11.05 -2.01 7.74
C LEU A 209 -11.23 -2.16 9.24
N TYR A 210 -11.67 -1.10 9.93
CA TYR A 210 -11.94 -1.13 11.35
C TYR A 210 -12.96 -2.22 11.71
N ARG A 211 -14.12 -2.24 11.08
CA ARG A 211 -15.18 -3.22 11.37
C ARG A 211 -14.79 -4.65 11.03
N THR A 212 -13.93 -4.84 10.05
CA THR A 212 -13.49 -6.18 9.59
C THR A 212 -12.38 -6.72 10.47
N PHE A 213 -11.48 -5.86 10.94
CA PHE A 213 -10.25 -6.29 11.59
C PHE A 213 -10.15 -5.94 13.08
N ASP A 214 -11.01 -5.04 13.61
CA ASP A 214 -10.99 -4.67 15.02
C ASP A 214 -11.74 -5.69 15.89
N HIS A 215 -11.18 -6.89 15.98
CA HIS A 215 -11.62 -7.90 16.92
C HIS A 215 -10.43 -8.65 17.51
N PRO A 216 -10.54 -9.15 18.75
CA PRO A 216 -9.42 -9.78 19.44
C PRO A 216 -8.79 -10.92 18.64
N GLY A 217 -7.48 -10.83 18.42
CA GLY A 217 -6.70 -11.86 17.75
C GLY A 217 -6.69 -11.82 16.22
N ALA A 218 -7.42 -10.91 15.58
CA ALA A 218 -7.43 -10.82 14.12
C ALA A 218 -6.28 -9.98 13.56
N CYS A 219 -6.33 -8.67 13.77
CA CYS A 219 -5.37 -7.73 13.22
C CYS A 219 -5.18 -6.56 14.18
N THR A 220 -4.00 -5.99 14.23
CA THR A 220 -3.76 -4.77 14.99
C THR A 220 -3.90 -3.56 14.08
N LEU A 221 -4.76 -2.61 14.47
CA LEU A 221 -4.93 -1.33 13.77
C LEU A 221 -4.18 -0.22 14.50
N GLN A 222 -3.45 0.60 13.75
CA GLN A 222 -2.62 1.68 14.30
C GLN A 222 -2.68 2.91 13.40
N GLY A 223 -2.45 4.09 13.98
CA GLY A 223 -2.24 5.33 13.24
C GLY A 223 -0.83 5.84 13.43
N LYS A 224 -0.29 6.52 12.45
CA LYS A 224 1.00 7.21 12.49
C LYS A 224 0.92 8.54 11.74
N HIS A 225 1.63 9.53 12.28
CA HIS A 225 2.00 10.71 11.51
C HIS A 225 3.48 10.63 11.17
N LEU A 226 3.81 10.92 9.93
CA LEU A 226 5.20 11.02 9.48
C LEU A 226 5.48 12.43 8.96
N GLU A 227 6.66 12.91 9.22
CA GLU A 227 7.18 14.11 8.55
C GLU A 227 7.29 13.86 7.05
N ARG A 228 7.16 14.93 6.26
CA ARG A 228 7.13 14.83 4.79
C ARG A 228 8.27 13.99 4.21
N ALA A 229 9.49 14.20 4.67
CA ALA A 229 10.65 13.48 4.15
C ALA A 229 10.55 11.96 4.35
N ASP A 230 10.15 11.52 5.55
CA ASP A 230 9.98 10.11 5.88
C ASP A 230 8.73 9.53 5.19
N PHE A 231 7.65 10.31 5.10
CA PHE A 231 6.44 9.92 4.38
C PHE A 231 6.72 9.67 2.89
N MET A 232 7.42 10.58 2.21
CA MET A 232 7.76 10.44 0.79
C MET A 232 8.68 9.26 0.50
N ARG A 233 9.58 8.92 1.40
CA ARG A 233 10.40 7.71 1.28
C ARG A 233 9.57 6.43 1.39
N LEU A 234 8.59 6.42 2.32
CA LEU A 234 7.66 5.31 2.46
C LEU A 234 6.72 5.22 1.25
N TRP A 235 6.23 6.37 0.78
CA TRP A 235 5.40 6.49 -0.43
C TRP A 235 6.12 5.92 -1.65
N ALA A 236 7.35 6.29 -1.85
CA ALA A 236 8.16 5.79 -2.97
C ALA A 236 8.49 4.30 -2.88
N GLY A 237 8.40 3.67 -1.71
CA GLY A 237 8.89 2.30 -1.49
C GLY A 237 10.41 2.21 -1.30
N ASP A 238 11.05 3.33 -0.96
CA ASP A 238 12.50 3.40 -0.75
C ASP A 238 12.95 2.85 0.61
N VAL A 239 12.00 2.66 1.52
CA VAL A 239 12.24 2.20 2.88
C VAL A 239 11.35 1.02 3.24
N TYR A 240 11.86 0.15 4.11
CA TYR A 240 11.09 -0.97 4.60
C TYR A 240 10.03 -0.49 5.63
N PRO A 241 8.73 -0.69 5.35
CA PRO A 241 7.68 -0.20 6.22
C PRO A 241 7.80 -0.69 7.66
N GLY A 242 8.25 -1.93 7.85
CA GLY A 242 8.39 -2.55 9.17
C GLY A 242 9.36 -1.84 10.10
N THR A 243 10.35 -1.11 9.62
CA THR A 243 11.25 -0.31 10.46
C THR A 243 10.69 1.08 10.74
N PHE A 244 10.06 1.71 9.73
CA PHE A 244 9.51 3.05 9.87
C PHE A 244 8.25 3.07 10.74
N LEU A 245 7.45 2.00 10.69
CA LEU A 245 6.15 1.96 11.34
C LEU A 245 6.15 1.20 12.67
N HIS A 246 7.27 0.55 13.02
CA HIS A 246 7.37 -0.20 14.27
C HIS A 246 7.52 0.70 15.50
N TRP A 247 8.24 1.82 15.36
CA TRP A 247 8.59 2.73 16.45
C TRP A 247 7.69 3.97 16.50
N GLY A 248 7.55 4.54 17.69
CA GLY A 248 6.82 5.77 17.97
C GLY A 248 5.41 5.56 18.52
N HIS A 249 4.75 6.66 18.84
CA HIS A 249 3.40 6.64 19.40
C HIS A 249 2.40 6.13 18.35
N ASN A 250 1.41 5.35 18.84
CA ASN A 250 0.23 5.05 18.05
C ASN A 250 -0.75 6.20 18.20
N ASP A 251 -1.06 6.83 17.09
CA ASP A 251 -2.08 7.85 17.04
C ASP A 251 -3.45 7.21 16.82
N HIS A 252 -4.46 7.81 17.42
CA HIS A 252 -5.84 7.31 17.31
C HIS A 252 -6.71 8.14 16.36
N TRP A 253 -6.12 9.06 15.59
CA TRP A 253 -6.82 9.95 14.68
C TRP A 253 -7.70 9.21 13.66
N TRP A 254 -7.29 8.04 13.24
CA TRP A 254 -8.00 7.21 12.27
C TRP A 254 -9.35 6.70 12.80
N ILE A 255 -9.50 6.55 14.11
CA ILE A 255 -10.77 6.12 14.72
C ILE A 255 -11.84 7.19 14.52
N ASP A 256 -11.47 8.46 14.65
CA ASP A 256 -12.41 9.56 14.41
C ASP A 256 -12.86 9.59 12.94
N PHE A 257 -11.99 9.24 11.99
CA PHE A 257 -12.38 9.05 10.59
C PHE A 257 -13.30 7.83 10.41
N ALA A 258 -13.01 6.71 11.05
CA ALA A 258 -13.83 5.50 10.98
C ALA A 258 -15.25 5.73 11.52
N GLU A 259 -15.37 6.47 12.61
CA GLU A 259 -16.64 6.72 13.30
C GLU A 259 -17.29 8.04 12.87
N LEU A 260 -16.60 8.88 12.11
CA LEU A 260 -16.96 10.27 11.84
C LEU A 260 -17.27 11.05 13.11
N ALA A 261 -16.52 10.76 14.17
CA ALA A 261 -16.64 11.37 15.47
C ALA A 261 -15.54 12.44 15.68
N THR A 262 -15.78 13.42 16.53
CA THR A 262 -14.82 14.49 16.82
C THR A 262 -14.42 14.45 18.29
N GLY A 263 -14.01 13.32 18.80
CA GLY A 263 -13.77 13.19 20.23
C GLY A 263 -12.40 12.67 20.63
N ARG A 264 -11.70 12.01 19.71
CA ARG A 264 -10.42 11.34 20.01
C ARG A 264 -9.20 12.07 19.48
N VAL A 265 -9.39 13.01 18.53
CA VAL A 265 -8.30 13.89 18.08
C VAL A 265 -8.04 14.92 19.15
N GLU A 266 -7.18 14.55 20.09
CA GLU A 266 -6.82 15.40 21.22
C GLU A 266 -5.83 16.51 20.80
N GLY A 267 -5.90 17.63 21.53
CA GLY A 267 -4.94 18.72 21.38
C GLY A 267 -5.47 19.96 20.68
N THR A 268 -4.74 21.04 20.89
CA THR A 268 -5.02 22.38 20.33
C THR A 268 -4.09 22.72 19.15
N SER A 269 -3.24 21.79 18.72
CA SER A 269 -2.33 21.99 17.59
C SER A 269 -3.10 22.26 16.30
N ASP A 270 -2.44 22.91 15.35
CA ASP A 270 -3.02 23.18 14.03
C ASP A 270 -3.40 21.88 13.31
N SER A 271 -2.58 20.85 13.44
CA SER A 271 -2.85 19.53 12.88
C SER A 271 -4.12 18.89 13.49
N ALA A 272 -4.32 18.98 14.81
CA ALA A 272 -5.53 18.45 15.44
C ALA A 272 -6.78 19.24 15.06
N ARG A 273 -6.65 20.56 14.89
CA ARG A 273 -7.74 21.41 14.41
C ARG A 273 -8.12 21.07 12.98
N GLU A 274 -7.13 20.88 12.13
CA GLU A 274 -7.30 20.52 10.72
C GLU A 274 -8.00 19.15 10.58
N LEU A 275 -7.57 18.14 11.34
CA LEU A 275 -8.22 16.82 11.38
C LEU A 275 -9.70 16.89 11.76
N ARG A 276 -10.04 17.65 12.80
CA ARG A 276 -11.43 17.85 13.20
C ARG A 276 -12.26 18.50 12.10
N GLU A 277 -11.69 19.48 11.39
CA GLU A 277 -12.36 20.15 10.28
C GLU A 277 -12.55 19.19 9.08
N ALA A 278 -11.56 18.36 8.74
CA ALA A 278 -11.70 17.34 7.72
C ALA A 278 -12.85 16.35 8.04
N ILE A 279 -12.94 15.89 9.27
CA ILE A 279 -14.03 15.02 9.73
C ILE A 279 -15.39 15.75 9.63
N ARG A 280 -15.43 17.03 9.99
CA ARG A 280 -16.65 17.85 9.86
C ARG A 280 -17.11 17.94 8.41
N ILE A 281 -16.19 18.13 7.47
CA ILE A 281 -16.48 18.16 6.04
C ILE A 281 -17.06 16.82 5.58
N ALA A 282 -16.44 15.70 5.95
CA ALA A 282 -16.94 14.36 5.59
C ALA A 282 -18.36 14.13 6.13
N ARG A 283 -18.66 14.57 7.36
CA ARG A 283 -20.01 14.50 7.95
C ARG A 283 -21.03 15.35 7.18
N VAL A 284 -20.65 16.56 6.76
CA VAL A 284 -21.52 17.43 5.94
C VAL A 284 -21.82 16.77 4.59
N VAL A 285 -20.81 16.18 3.94
CA VAL A 285 -21.02 15.45 2.70
C VAL A 285 -21.95 14.27 2.91
N LEU A 286 -21.76 13.49 3.97
CA LEU A 286 -22.62 12.37 4.32
C LEU A 286 -24.07 12.82 4.56
N ALA A 287 -24.28 13.91 5.30
CA ALA A 287 -25.61 14.44 5.59
C ALA A 287 -26.34 14.98 4.36
N ASN A 288 -25.61 15.58 3.41
CA ASN A 288 -26.15 16.19 2.21
C ASN A 288 -26.26 15.21 1.02
N HIS A 289 -25.81 13.99 1.22
CA HIS A 289 -25.78 12.96 0.16
C HIS A 289 -27.17 12.31 0.01
N GLN A 290 -28.10 13.02 -0.62
CA GLN A 290 -29.52 12.63 -0.72
C GLN A 290 -30.05 12.64 -2.18
N GLY A 291 -29.17 12.79 -3.17
CA GLY A 291 -29.57 12.95 -4.57
C GLY A 291 -29.60 11.64 -5.38
N PRO A 292 -30.37 11.61 -6.47
CA PRO A 292 -30.51 10.46 -7.36
C PRO A 292 -29.42 10.37 -8.46
N SER A 293 -28.32 11.14 -8.37
CA SER A 293 -27.28 11.13 -9.41
C SER A 293 -26.50 9.80 -9.43
N GLU A 294 -25.89 9.44 -10.57
CA GLU A 294 -25.02 8.25 -10.68
C GLU A 294 -23.89 8.28 -9.65
N ARG A 295 -23.32 9.46 -9.41
CA ARG A 295 -22.30 9.70 -8.37
C ARG A 295 -22.84 9.41 -6.97
N ASP A 296 -24.11 9.73 -6.73
CA ASP A 296 -24.79 9.45 -5.47
C ASP A 296 -25.05 7.96 -5.30
N GLY A 297 -25.36 7.24 -6.36
CA GLY A 297 -25.52 5.79 -6.35
C GLY A 297 -24.24 5.07 -5.98
N TRP A 298 -23.12 5.49 -6.56
CA TRP A 298 -21.80 4.96 -6.23
C TRP A 298 -21.41 5.22 -4.76
N MET A 299 -21.52 6.47 -4.30
CA MET A 299 -21.23 6.82 -2.91
C MET A 299 -22.15 6.08 -1.93
N ARG A 300 -23.43 5.94 -2.26
CA ARG A 300 -24.38 5.15 -1.45
C ARG A 300 -23.91 3.72 -1.28
N THR A 301 -23.40 3.09 -2.34
CA THR A 301 -22.83 1.74 -2.28
C THR A 301 -21.64 1.70 -1.31
N GLN A 302 -20.72 2.66 -1.38
CA GLN A 302 -19.58 2.75 -0.47
C GLN A 302 -20.02 2.90 0.99
N LEU A 303 -21.01 3.76 1.25
CA LEU A 303 -21.58 3.99 2.59
C LEU A 303 -22.24 2.72 3.15
N VAL A 304 -23.03 2.01 2.34
CA VAL A 304 -23.65 0.74 2.72
C VAL A 304 -22.59 -0.29 3.08
N HIS A 305 -21.57 -0.47 2.24
CA HIS A 305 -20.47 -1.38 2.50
C HIS A 305 -19.68 -1.00 3.78
N ALA A 306 -19.52 0.29 4.04
CA ALA A 306 -18.91 0.78 5.27
C ALA A 306 -19.85 0.66 6.49
N GLY A 307 -21.12 0.28 6.30
CA GLY A 307 -22.14 0.26 7.34
C GLY A 307 -22.36 1.64 7.96
N MET A 308 -22.21 2.67 7.16
CA MET A 308 -22.60 4.02 7.53
C MET A 308 -24.11 4.20 7.32
N PRO A 309 -24.79 4.99 8.14
CA PRO A 309 -26.22 5.22 7.98
C PRO A 309 -26.47 5.94 6.64
N VAL A 310 -27.04 5.24 5.68
CA VAL A 310 -27.64 5.85 4.51
C VAL A 310 -29.00 6.27 4.96
N ASN A 311 -29.16 7.53 5.35
CA ASN A 311 -30.48 8.06 5.74
C ASN A 311 -31.38 7.98 4.53
N GLU A 312 -32.50 7.24 4.66
CA GLU A 312 -33.67 7.57 3.89
C GLU A 312 -34.02 9.02 4.22
N PRO A 313 -34.48 9.83 3.24
CA PRO A 313 -34.74 11.24 3.43
C PRO A 313 -35.77 11.44 4.55
N LYS A 314 -35.31 11.55 5.78
CA LYS A 314 -36.13 12.15 6.80
C LYS A 314 -36.19 13.63 6.44
N SER A 315 -37.43 14.08 6.15
CA SER A 315 -37.78 15.48 5.98
C SER A 315 -36.85 16.37 6.80
N ALA A 316 -36.35 17.43 6.16
CA ALA A 316 -35.40 18.40 6.69
C ALA A 316 -35.83 18.95 8.05
N ALA A 317 -35.65 18.19 9.09
CA ALA A 317 -35.88 18.61 10.48
C ALA A 317 -34.49 18.82 11.13
N HIS A 318 -34.08 20.08 11.06
CA HIS A 318 -33.26 20.80 12.01
C HIS A 318 -32.08 20.02 12.65
N TYR A 319 -30.92 20.00 11.96
CA TYR A 319 -29.69 20.20 12.71
C TYR A 319 -29.44 21.71 12.78
N PRO A 320 -29.40 22.31 13.95
CA PRO A 320 -28.99 23.69 14.09
C PRO A 320 -27.51 23.73 13.65
N LEU A 321 -27.28 24.25 12.44
CA LEU A 321 -25.98 24.75 12.01
C LEU A 321 -25.69 25.97 12.91
N ASP A 322 -25.09 25.74 14.07
CA ASP A 322 -24.42 26.80 14.77
C ASP A 322 -23.17 27.17 13.97
N LEU A 323 -23.43 27.87 12.87
CA LEU A 323 -22.44 28.58 12.10
C LEU A 323 -22.05 29.79 12.97
N GLY A 324 -21.12 29.59 13.89
CA GLY A 324 -20.41 30.65 14.59
C GLY A 324 -19.62 31.52 13.61
N LEU A 325 -20.30 32.08 12.63
CA LEU A 325 -19.81 33.20 11.83
C LEU A 325 -19.98 34.42 12.72
N SER A 326 -18.97 34.70 13.55
CA SER A 326 -18.79 36.03 14.09
C SER A 326 -18.71 37.01 12.89
N ARG A 327 -19.79 37.72 12.68
CA ARG A 327 -19.80 38.92 11.87
C ARG A 327 -19.06 39.99 12.67
N ASP A 328 -17.75 40.01 12.58
CA ASP A 328 -17.01 41.22 12.87
C ASP A 328 -17.40 42.27 11.84
N ARG A 329 -18.32 43.14 12.28
CA ARG A 329 -18.58 44.41 11.61
C ARG A 329 -17.28 45.20 11.63
N ILE A 330 -16.70 45.36 10.49
CA ILE A 330 -15.74 46.45 10.27
C ILE A 330 -16.59 47.71 10.19
N ASP A 331 -16.68 48.42 11.31
CA ASP A 331 -17.12 49.84 11.32
C ASP A 331 -16.01 50.63 10.60
N VAL A 332 -16.31 51.05 9.38
CA VAL A 332 -15.56 52.09 8.69
C VAL A 332 -16.25 53.40 9.04
N ASP A 333 -15.74 54.04 10.06
CA ASP A 333 -15.98 55.46 10.31
C ASP A 333 -14.66 56.13 10.70
N GLY A 334 -14.26 57.14 9.89
CA GLY A 334 -13.18 58.09 10.18
C GLY A 334 -12.33 58.41 8.99
#